data_51d0e2f6804ef7fe4ac237f340e18c9c
#
_entry.id   51d0e2f6804ef7fe4ac237f340e18c9c
#
_cell.length_a   1.000
_cell.length_b   1.000
_cell.length_c   1.000
_cell.angle_alpha   90.00
_cell.angle_beta   90.00
_cell.angle_gamma   90.00
#
_symmetry.space_group_name_H-M   'P 1'
#
loop_
_entity.id
_entity.type
_entity.pdbx_description
1 polymer ?
#
loop_
_entity_poly.entity_id
_entity_poly.type
_entity_poly.pdbx_seq_one_letter_code
_entity_poly.pdbx_strand_id
1 'polypeptide(L)'
;MQSTISIPHGWKYPCFTLGQRAEQGLIIGIKYYPSDSFLAYEYGEGWRYIAMPDINSIDEENHLENEIKLLTPQELRADIQAEIEKCLRQLELLKYELKAIPGGIANG
;
A
#
# COMPACT_ATOMS: atom_id res chain seq x y z
N MET A 1 2.00 -6.91 -12.28
CA MET A 1 3.02 -7.82 -11.75
C MET A 1 2.47 -8.55 -10.53
N GLN A 2 2.59 -9.83 -10.50
CA GLN A 2 2.14 -10.62 -9.36
C GLN A 2 3.26 -10.82 -8.36
N SER A 3 2.94 -10.62 -7.08
CA SER A 3 3.88 -10.95 -6.01
C SER A 3 3.82 -12.44 -5.73
N THR A 4 4.98 -13.04 -5.57
CA THR A 4 5.08 -14.46 -5.23
C THR A 4 5.49 -14.58 -3.78
N ILE A 5 4.75 -15.39 -3.02
CA ILE A 5 5.03 -15.64 -1.62
C ILE A 5 5.30 -17.12 -1.44
N SER A 6 6.40 -17.42 -0.75
CA SER A 6 6.71 -18.78 -0.35
C SER A 6 5.98 -19.08 0.94
N ILE A 7 5.10 -20.07 0.92
CA ILE A 7 4.27 -20.40 2.08
C ILE A 7 4.64 -21.77 2.61
N PRO A 8 4.97 -21.89 3.90
CA PRO A 8 5.28 -23.19 4.49
C PRO A 8 4.12 -24.17 4.36
N HIS A 9 4.46 -25.43 4.29
CA HIS A 9 3.48 -26.51 4.20
C HIS A 9 2.52 -26.45 5.41
N GLY A 10 1.24 -26.56 5.15
CA GLY A 10 0.23 -26.55 6.20
C GLY A 10 -0.34 -25.20 6.55
N TRP A 11 0.24 -24.13 6.04
CA TRP A 11 -0.31 -22.79 6.23
C TRP A 11 -1.39 -22.51 5.19
N LYS A 12 -2.35 -21.70 5.58
CA LYS A 12 -3.35 -21.20 4.63
C LYS A 12 -2.73 -20.12 3.76
N TYR A 13 -3.20 -20.05 2.51
CA TYR A 13 -2.78 -18.97 1.64
C TYR A 13 -3.46 -17.65 2.05
N PRO A 14 -2.76 -16.52 1.93
CA PRO A 14 -3.38 -15.24 2.21
C PRO A 14 -4.42 -14.90 1.15
N CYS A 15 -5.49 -14.23 1.57
CA CYS A 15 -6.54 -13.78 0.64
C CYS A 15 -6.10 -12.59 -0.19
N PHE A 16 -5.11 -11.83 0.29
CA PHE A 16 -4.68 -10.58 -0.35
C PHE A 16 -3.19 -10.60 -0.58
N THR A 17 -2.71 -9.77 -1.49
CA THR A 17 -1.30 -9.71 -1.85
C THR A 17 -0.78 -8.28 -1.74
N LEU A 18 0.57 -8.16 -1.73
CA LEU A 18 1.24 -6.87 -1.75
C LEU A 18 0.84 -6.08 -2.98
N GLY A 19 0.61 -4.80 -2.80
CA GLY A 19 0.27 -3.90 -3.88
C GLY A 19 -1.22 -3.78 -4.19
N GLN A 20 -2.05 -4.61 -3.56
CA GLN A 20 -3.49 -4.47 -3.73
C GLN A 20 -4.01 -3.25 -2.97
N ARG A 21 -5.00 -2.60 -3.53
CA ARG A 21 -5.63 -1.42 -2.91
C ARG A 21 -6.93 -1.84 -2.27
N ALA A 22 -7.07 -1.49 -1.00
CA ALA A 22 -8.24 -1.78 -0.19
C ALA A 22 -8.81 -0.49 0.38
N GLU A 23 -9.99 -0.57 0.98
CA GLU A 23 -10.55 0.60 1.67
C GLU A 23 -9.63 1.08 2.78
N GLN A 24 -8.86 0.17 3.36
CA GLN A 24 -7.91 0.46 4.43
C GLN A 24 -6.62 1.09 3.93
N GLY A 25 -6.36 1.04 2.62
CA GLY A 25 -5.17 1.60 2.01
C GLY A 25 -4.44 0.61 1.13
N LEU A 26 -3.21 0.94 0.75
CA LEU A 26 -2.36 0.09 -0.06
C LEU A 26 -1.72 -0.98 0.82
N ILE A 27 -1.83 -2.23 0.43
CA ILE A 27 -1.23 -3.34 1.19
C ILE A 27 0.27 -3.37 0.89
N ILE A 28 1.06 -3.08 1.92
CA ILE A 28 2.53 -3.00 1.81
C ILE A 28 3.25 -4.09 2.61
N GLY A 29 2.53 -4.85 3.41
CA GLY A 29 3.13 -5.92 4.19
C GLY A 29 2.14 -7.01 4.53
N ILE A 30 2.65 -8.22 4.68
CA ILE A 30 1.85 -9.39 5.05
C ILE A 30 2.63 -10.17 6.09
N LYS A 31 1.96 -10.54 7.18
CA LYS A 31 2.54 -11.36 8.25
C LYS A 31 1.61 -12.51 8.57
N TYR A 32 2.17 -13.62 8.99
CA TYR A 32 1.38 -14.76 9.42
C TYR A 32 1.78 -15.17 10.84
N TYR A 33 0.79 -15.33 11.71
CA TYR A 33 0.98 -15.83 13.06
C TYR A 33 0.44 -17.26 13.13
N PRO A 34 1.33 -18.27 13.08
CA PRO A 34 0.90 -19.67 13.19
C PRO A 34 0.24 -19.92 14.54
N SER A 35 -0.71 -20.85 14.57
CA SER A 35 -1.50 -21.12 15.77
C SER A 35 -0.67 -21.53 16.98
N ASP A 36 0.52 -22.10 16.75
CA ASP A 36 1.42 -22.55 17.82
C ASP A 36 2.48 -21.50 18.19
N SER A 37 2.39 -20.30 17.63
CA SER A 37 3.38 -19.26 17.89
C SER A 37 3.00 -18.39 19.08
N PHE A 38 4.03 -17.79 19.69
CA PHE A 38 3.83 -16.84 20.77
C PHE A 38 3.00 -15.62 20.31
N LEU A 39 3.26 -15.15 19.11
CA LEU A 39 2.53 -14.01 18.56
C LEU A 39 1.05 -14.31 18.35
N ALA A 40 0.73 -15.54 17.95
CA ALA A 40 -0.65 -15.95 17.80
C ALA A 40 -1.36 -16.00 19.15
N TYR A 41 -0.66 -16.41 20.20
CA TYR A 41 -1.19 -16.41 21.54
C TYR A 41 -1.54 -15.00 22.01
N GLU A 42 -0.65 -14.03 21.72
CA GLU A 42 -0.83 -12.65 22.12
C GLU A 42 -1.89 -11.92 21.28
N TYR A 43 -1.85 -12.11 19.96
CA TYR A 43 -2.60 -11.30 19.01
C TYR A 43 -3.58 -12.09 18.16
N GLY A 44 -3.66 -13.40 18.35
CA GLY A 44 -4.50 -14.27 17.52
C GLY A 44 -3.74 -14.81 16.30
N GLU A 45 -4.11 -16.02 15.89
CA GLU A 45 -3.50 -16.66 14.73
C GLU A 45 -4.01 -16.07 13.41
N GLY A 46 -3.29 -16.33 12.34
CA GLY A 46 -3.70 -16.01 10.98
C GLY A 46 -2.93 -14.86 10.36
N TRP A 47 -3.42 -14.46 9.20
CA TRP A 47 -2.79 -13.42 8.41
C TRP A 47 -3.06 -12.03 8.96
N ARG A 48 -2.03 -11.19 8.88
CA ARG A 48 -2.11 -9.77 9.20
C ARG A 48 -1.64 -9.00 7.99
N TYR A 49 -2.29 -7.89 7.72
CA TYR A 49 -1.97 -7.06 6.58
C TYR A 49 -1.59 -5.67 7.08
N ILE A 50 -0.48 -5.17 6.55
CA ILE A 50 -0.06 -3.80 6.83
C ILE A 50 -0.54 -2.96 5.68
N ALA A 51 -1.39 -1.99 5.96
CA ALA A 51 -1.93 -1.07 4.97
C ALA A 51 -1.42 0.33 5.23
N MET A 52 -1.14 1.05 4.15
CA MET A 52 -0.74 2.44 4.19
C MET A 52 -1.90 3.27 3.65
N PRO A 53 -2.64 3.95 4.53
CA PRO A 53 -3.85 4.68 4.12
C PRO A 53 -3.59 5.77 3.10
N ASP A 54 -2.44 6.43 3.21
CA ASP A 54 -2.05 7.50 2.29
C ASP A 54 -0.61 7.27 1.85
N ILE A 55 -0.39 7.23 0.54
CA ILE A 55 0.94 7.01 -0.03
C ILE A 55 1.95 8.08 0.39
N ASN A 56 1.46 9.26 0.78
CA ASN A 56 2.33 10.35 1.24
C ASN A 56 2.49 10.38 2.76
N SER A 57 1.87 9.46 3.45
CA SER A 57 1.97 9.35 4.90
C SER A 57 2.95 8.24 5.26
N ILE A 58 3.61 8.40 6.40
CA ILE A 58 4.46 7.34 6.94
C ILE A 58 3.67 6.42 7.88
N ASP A 59 2.39 6.70 8.07
CA ASP A 59 1.56 5.91 8.97
C ASP A 59 1.19 4.58 8.34
N GLU A 60 1.34 3.53 9.12
CA GLU A 60 0.98 2.18 8.74
C GLU A 60 -0.05 1.65 9.72
N GLU A 61 -0.99 0.87 9.22
CA GLU A 61 -2.01 0.23 10.05
C GLU A 61 -1.97 -1.27 9.86
N ASN A 62 -2.08 -2.00 10.98
CA ASN A 62 -2.17 -3.46 10.96
C ASN A 62 -3.64 -3.87 10.99
N HIS A 63 -4.01 -4.76 10.08
CA HIS A 63 -5.38 -5.23 9.97
C HIS A 63 -5.45 -6.75 9.93
N LEU A 64 -6.51 -7.28 10.51
CA LEU A 64 -6.88 -8.69 10.36
C LEU A 64 -7.39 -8.92 8.94
N GLU A 65 -7.31 -10.18 8.49
CA GLU A 65 -7.76 -10.51 7.15
C GLU A 65 -9.24 -10.15 6.92
N ASN A 66 -10.08 -10.34 7.93
CA ASN A 66 -11.50 -10.03 7.82
C ASN A 66 -11.81 -8.53 7.86
N GLU A 67 -10.83 -7.70 8.17
CA GLU A 67 -10.99 -6.24 8.17
C GLU A 67 -10.69 -5.64 6.80
N ILE A 68 -9.94 -6.36 5.97
CA ILE A 68 -9.54 -5.86 4.65
C ILE A 68 -10.68 -6.01 3.66
N LYS A 69 -11.01 -4.92 2.98
CA LYS A 69 -12.01 -4.91 1.93
C LYS A 69 -11.43 -4.26 0.69
N LEU A 70 -11.23 -5.05 -0.35
CA LEU A 70 -10.68 -4.56 -1.60
C LEU A 70 -11.62 -3.55 -2.25
N LEU A 71 -11.04 -2.59 -2.93
CA LEU A 71 -11.81 -1.64 -3.73
C LEU A 71 -12.48 -2.38 -4.89
N THR A 72 -13.69 -1.97 -5.24
CA THR A 72 -14.33 -2.45 -6.45
C THR A 72 -13.56 -1.92 -7.66
N PRO A 73 -13.69 -2.53 -8.84
CA PRO A 73 -13.01 -2.02 -10.04
C PRO A 73 -13.28 -0.55 -10.30
N GLN A 74 -14.48 -0.09 -10.02
CA GLN A 74 -14.87 1.30 -10.20
C GLN A 74 -14.18 2.21 -9.18
N GLU A 75 -14.17 1.81 -7.93
CA GLU A 75 -13.46 2.53 -6.87
C GLU A 75 -11.96 2.54 -7.12
N LEU A 76 -11.42 1.41 -7.57
CA LEU A 76 -10.00 1.29 -7.88
C LEU A 76 -9.60 2.25 -8.99
N ARG A 77 -10.41 2.34 -10.04
CA ARG A 77 -10.15 3.27 -11.14
C ARG A 77 -10.15 4.71 -10.66
N ALA A 78 -11.14 5.08 -9.84
CA ALA A 78 -11.24 6.43 -9.29
C ALA A 78 -10.04 6.76 -8.38
N ASP A 79 -9.62 5.80 -7.57
CA ASP A 79 -8.49 5.96 -6.67
C ASP A 79 -7.18 6.22 -7.44
N ILE A 80 -6.94 5.41 -8.46
CA ILE A 80 -5.76 5.55 -9.30
C ILE A 80 -5.79 6.86 -10.08
N GLN A 81 -6.95 7.21 -10.61
CA GLN A 81 -7.11 8.47 -11.36
C GLN A 81 -6.82 9.67 -10.47
N ALA A 82 -7.32 9.67 -9.25
CA ALA A 82 -7.06 10.75 -8.30
C ALA A 82 -5.56 10.88 -7.98
N GLU A 83 -4.87 9.75 -7.87
CA GLU A 83 -3.44 9.72 -7.61
C GLU A 83 -2.66 10.28 -8.79
N ILE A 84 -3.05 9.91 -10.00
CA ILE A 84 -2.44 10.46 -11.22
C ILE A 84 -2.59 11.97 -11.27
N GLU A 85 -3.77 12.49 -11.00
CA GLU A 85 -4.03 13.93 -11.01
C GLU A 85 -3.19 14.67 -9.96
N LYS A 86 -3.06 14.06 -8.79
CA LYS A 86 -2.22 14.62 -7.72
C LYS A 86 -0.76 14.68 -8.16
N CYS A 87 -0.26 13.63 -8.78
CA CYS A 87 1.12 13.59 -9.27
C CYS A 87 1.35 14.62 -10.37
N LEU A 88 0.38 14.81 -11.24
CA LEU A 88 0.48 15.82 -12.30
C LEU A 88 0.55 17.23 -11.72
N ARG A 89 -0.26 17.52 -10.70
CA ARG A 89 -0.21 18.83 -10.03
C ARG A 89 1.14 19.05 -9.37
N GLN A 90 1.67 18.04 -8.70
CA GLN A 90 2.98 18.12 -8.07
C GLN A 90 4.07 18.38 -9.12
N LEU A 91 3.99 17.70 -10.24
CA LEU A 91 4.94 17.89 -11.34
C LEU A 91 4.91 19.33 -11.85
N GLU A 92 3.72 19.88 -12.05
CA GLU A 92 3.57 21.26 -12.50
C GLU A 92 4.17 22.28 -11.51
N LEU A 93 3.94 22.04 -10.22
CA LEU A 93 4.50 22.90 -9.18
C LEU A 93 6.04 22.84 -9.17
N LEU A 94 6.58 21.65 -9.31
CA LEU A 94 8.05 21.47 -9.35
C LEU A 94 8.65 22.13 -10.58
N LYS A 95 8.01 22.03 -11.72
CA LYS A 95 8.43 22.71 -12.93
C LYS A 95 8.44 24.22 -12.76
N TYR A 96 7.42 24.74 -12.09
CA TYR A 96 7.32 26.16 -11.81
C TYR A 96 8.47 26.61 -10.89
N GLU A 97 8.72 25.86 -9.83
CA GLU A 97 9.79 26.15 -8.90
C GLU A 97 11.16 26.13 -9.63
N LEU A 98 11.34 25.16 -10.51
CA LEU A 98 12.58 25.03 -11.27
C LEU A 98 12.81 26.25 -12.15
N LYS A 99 11.77 26.75 -12.81
CA LYS A 99 11.86 27.95 -13.66
C LYS A 99 12.13 29.20 -12.86
N ALA A 100 11.74 29.22 -11.59
CA ALA A 100 11.92 30.39 -10.75
C ALA A 100 13.34 30.54 -10.22
N ILE A 101 14.19 29.55 -10.39
CA ILE A 101 15.58 29.59 -9.93
C ILE A 101 16.38 30.53 -10.84
N PRO A 102 16.98 31.61 -10.31
CA PRO A 102 17.76 32.56 -11.14
C PRO A 102 18.96 31.89 -11.79
N GLY A 103 19.06 32.01 -13.11
CA GLY A 103 20.19 31.47 -13.88
C GLY A 103 20.27 29.95 -13.81
N GLY A 104 19.22 29.27 -13.34
CA GLY A 104 19.27 27.87 -13.04
C GLY A 104 19.49 26.98 -14.25
N ILE A 105 18.48 26.14 -14.53
CA ILE A 105 18.60 25.15 -15.59
C ILE A 105 18.78 25.73 -16.98
N ALA A 106 18.52 26.99 -17.15
CA ALA A 106 18.70 27.64 -18.46
C ALA A 106 20.09 27.41 -19.01
N ASN A 107 21.05 27.14 -18.15
CA ASN A 107 22.40 26.91 -18.51
C ASN A 107 22.78 25.44 -18.61
N GLY A 108 21.85 24.64 -18.18
CA GLY A 108 22.06 23.20 -18.17
C GLY A 108 21.89 22.60 -19.54
#